data_c3eb6161d518c8d7d3c2f351279843e7
#
_entry.id   c3eb6161d518c8d7d3c2f351279843e7
#
_cell.length_a   1.000
_cell.length_b   1.000
_cell.length_c   1.000
_cell.angle_alpha   90.00
_cell.angle_beta   90.00
_cell.angle_gamma   90.00
#
_symmetry.space_group_name_H-M   'P 1'
#
loop_
_entity.id
_entity.type
_entity.pdbx_description
1 polymer ?
#
loop_
_entity_poly.entity_id
_entity_poly.type
_entity_poly.pdbx_seq_one_letter_code
_entity_poly.pdbx_strand_id
1 'polypeptide(L)'
;MQFNPKILKTSTFRLAAIYLLVFAVSVGSILAYVFWNTAGLLERQTDATIRAEVQALADQYRLLGLRGIVDTVQRRSAERGGGVYLIADANGKRIVGNLESVPPQVIDETGWIDFPLDIQIGENKQRRSARAFHTDLKDDYELIVG
;
A
#
# COMPACT_ATOMS: atom_id res chain seq x y z
N MET A 1 -12.37 47.64 1.69
CA MET A 1 -13.35 47.43 0.61
C MET A 1 -14.72 47.29 1.23
N GLN A 2 -15.58 48.31 1.09
CA GLN A 2 -16.96 48.25 1.60
C GLN A 2 -17.81 47.43 0.61
N PHE A 3 -18.26 46.26 1.02
CA PHE A 3 -19.25 45.48 0.27
C PHE A 3 -20.60 46.24 0.26
N ASN A 4 -21.01 46.72 -0.88
CA ASN A 4 -22.28 47.44 -1.04
C ASN A 4 -23.42 46.42 -1.21
N PRO A 5 -24.31 46.21 -0.21
CA PRO A 5 -25.33 45.16 -0.23
C PRO A 5 -26.41 45.33 -1.29
N LYS A 6 -26.44 46.48 -1.98
CA LYS A 6 -27.40 46.74 -3.08
C LYS A 6 -27.12 45.96 -4.36
N ILE A 7 -25.87 45.50 -4.57
CA ILE A 7 -25.47 44.74 -5.76
C ILE A 7 -26.02 43.28 -5.68
N LEU A 8 -26.19 42.77 -4.50
CA LEU A 8 -26.71 41.40 -4.26
C LEU A 8 -28.21 41.23 -4.61
N LYS A 9 -28.94 42.31 -4.80
CA LYS A 9 -30.39 42.31 -5.13
C LYS A 9 -30.70 42.44 -6.61
N THR A 10 -29.72 42.56 -7.48
CA THR A 10 -29.92 42.67 -8.94
C THR A 10 -30.20 41.30 -9.53
N SER A 11 -31.20 41.19 -10.41
CA SER A 11 -31.56 39.97 -11.14
C SER A 11 -30.34 39.30 -11.81
N THR A 12 -29.46 40.11 -12.35
CA THR A 12 -28.23 39.66 -13.01
C THR A 12 -27.26 39.00 -12.05
N PHE A 13 -27.10 39.54 -10.84
CA PHE A 13 -26.23 38.91 -9.79
C PHE A 13 -26.78 37.57 -9.34
N ARG A 14 -28.11 37.50 -9.19
CA ARG A 14 -28.78 36.26 -8.77
C ARG A 14 -28.64 35.17 -9.83
N LEU A 15 -28.74 35.53 -11.09
CA LEU A 15 -28.52 34.61 -12.22
C LEU A 15 -27.06 34.13 -12.26
N ALA A 16 -26.11 35.02 -12.13
CA ALA A 16 -24.69 34.71 -12.09
C ALA A 16 -24.32 33.79 -10.90
N ALA A 17 -24.91 34.07 -9.74
CA ALA A 17 -24.71 33.24 -8.54
C ALA A 17 -25.26 31.81 -8.72
N ILE A 18 -26.43 31.65 -9.36
CA ILE A 18 -26.99 30.33 -9.66
C ILE A 18 -26.08 29.60 -10.64
N TYR A 19 -25.61 30.23 -11.68
CA TYR A 19 -24.67 29.60 -12.61
C TYR A 19 -23.38 29.17 -11.94
N LEU A 20 -22.82 30.03 -11.10
CA LEU A 20 -21.60 29.71 -10.36
C LEU A 20 -21.80 28.53 -9.42
N LEU A 21 -22.95 28.46 -8.74
CA LEU A 21 -23.29 27.36 -7.84
C LEU A 21 -23.45 26.03 -8.59
N VAL A 22 -24.20 26.03 -9.70
CA VAL A 22 -24.37 24.86 -10.55
C VAL A 22 -23.03 24.37 -11.10
N PHE A 23 -22.18 25.29 -11.56
CA PHE A 23 -20.85 24.98 -12.03
C PHE A 23 -19.97 24.39 -10.93
N ALA A 24 -19.95 24.99 -9.73
CA ALA A 24 -19.19 24.50 -8.59
C ALA A 24 -19.64 23.10 -8.14
N VAL A 25 -20.95 22.85 -8.11
CA VAL A 25 -21.50 21.51 -7.79
C VAL A 25 -21.12 20.50 -8.85
N SER A 26 -21.20 20.86 -10.14
CA SER A 26 -20.83 19.98 -11.24
C SER A 26 -19.36 19.59 -11.20
N VAL A 27 -18.47 20.58 -11.09
CA VAL A 27 -17.02 20.34 -11.00
C VAL A 27 -16.66 19.58 -9.73
N GLY A 28 -17.24 19.95 -8.60
CA GLY A 28 -17.04 19.26 -7.32
C GLY A 28 -17.46 17.78 -7.38
N SER A 29 -18.57 17.47 -8.02
CA SER A 29 -19.05 16.10 -8.20
C SER A 29 -18.11 15.27 -9.08
N ILE A 30 -17.59 15.84 -10.16
CA ILE A 30 -16.63 15.17 -11.04
C ILE A 30 -15.32 14.90 -10.29
N LEU A 31 -14.80 15.87 -9.57
CA LEU A 31 -13.57 15.72 -8.79
C LEU A 31 -13.72 14.66 -7.68
N ALA A 32 -14.84 14.67 -6.97
CA ALA A 32 -15.13 13.68 -5.94
C ALA A 32 -15.21 12.27 -6.54
N TYR A 33 -15.90 12.11 -7.67
CA TYR A 33 -15.99 10.83 -8.38
C TYR A 33 -14.62 10.31 -8.82
N VAL A 34 -13.80 11.17 -9.43
CA VAL A 34 -12.44 10.81 -9.86
C VAL A 34 -11.58 10.43 -8.67
N PHE A 35 -11.64 11.22 -7.58
CA PHE A 35 -10.86 10.94 -6.38
C PHE A 35 -11.20 9.57 -5.76
N TRP A 36 -12.50 9.28 -5.58
CA TRP A 36 -12.92 7.98 -5.02
C TRP A 36 -12.61 6.80 -5.93
N ASN A 37 -12.76 6.99 -7.23
CA ASN A 37 -12.49 5.90 -8.18
C ASN A 37 -10.98 5.63 -8.33
N THR A 38 -10.14 6.66 -8.23
CA THR A 38 -8.67 6.52 -8.39
C THR A 38 -8.01 5.95 -7.14
N ALA A 39 -8.45 6.33 -5.94
CA ALA A 39 -7.88 5.83 -4.69
C ALA A 39 -7.99 4.30 -4.55
N GLY A 40 -9.13 3.73 -4.91
CA GLY A 40 -9.34 2.27 -4.84
C GLY A 40 -8.62 1.48 -5.93
N LEU A 41 -8.21 2.11 -7.03
CA LEU A 41 -7.53 1.41 -8.13
C LEU A 41 -6.06 1.11 -7.80
N LEU A 42 -5.38 2.04 -7.15
CA LEU A 42 -3.97 1.89 -6.75
C LEU A 42 -3.76 0.76 -5.73
N GLU A 43 -4.64 0.66 -4.74
CA GLU A 43 -4.56 -0.43 -3.75
C GLU A 43 -4.74 -1.80 -4.41
N ARG A 44 -5.71 -1.94 -5.31
CA ARG A 44 -5.96 -3.21 -6.01
C ARG A 44 -4.80 -3.64 -6.91
N GLN A 45 -4.13 -2.71 -7.57
CA GLN A 45 -2.96 -3.02 -8.39
C GLN A 45 -1.78 -3.49 -7.54
N THR A 46 -1.53 -2.84 -6.42
CA THR A 46 -0.47 -3.23 -5.49
C THR A 46 -0.75 -4.61 -4.90
N ASP A 47 -1.98 -4.87 -4.44
CA ASP A 47 -2.38 -6.17 -3.90
C ASP A 47 -2.24 -7.31 -4.92
N ALA A 48 -2.60 -7.06 -6.18
CA ALA A 48 -2.44 -8.05 -7.25
C ALA A 48 -0.97 -8.35 -7.53
N THR A 49 -0.11 -7.34 -7.53
CA THR A 49 1.33 -7.50 -7.72
C THR A 49 1.95 -8.29 -6.59
N ILE A 50 1.64 -7.96 -5.33
CA ILE A 50 2.14 -8.68 -4.15
C ILE A 50 1.72 -10.15 -4.19
N ARG A 51 0.45 -10.43 -4.49
CA ARG A 51 -0.03 -11.82 -4.61
C ARG A 51 0.69 -12.61 -5.71
N ALA A 52 0.88 -12.01 -6.87
CA ALA A 52 1.61 -12.65 -7.97
C ALA A 52 3.05 -12.96 -7.56
N GLU A 53 3.67 -12.07 -6.82
CA GLU A 53 5.03 -12.25 -6.32
C GLU A 53 5.13 -13.35 -5.25
N VAL A 54 4.19 -13.39 -4.31
CA VAL A 54 4.08 -14.48 -3.32
C VAL A 54 3.94 -15.83 -4.02
N GLN A 55 3.06 -15.93 -5.02
CA GLN A 55 2.88 -17.16 -5.78
C GLN A 55 4.16 -17.57 -6.51
N ALA A 56 4.83 -16.63 -7.18
CA ALA A 56 6.08 -16.90 -7.88
C ALA A 56 7.16 -17.42 -6.93
N LEU A 57 7.29 -16.83 -5.74
CA LEU A 57 8.24 -17.26 -4.72
C LEU A 57 7.86 -18.63 -4.12
N ALA A 58 6.57 -18.87 -3.87
CA ALA A 58 6.09 -20.16 -3.39
C ALA A 58 6.31 -21.29 -4.42
N ASP A 59 6.10 -21.01 -5.71
CA ASP A 59 6.39 -21.98 -6.78
C ASP A 59 7.90 -22.21 -6.93
N GLN A 60 8.71 -21.18 -6.80
CA GLN A 60 10.16 -21.32 -6.80
C GLN A 60 10.65 -22.14 -5.61
N TYR A 61 10.05 -21.97 -4.42
CA TYR A 61 10.32 -22.81 -3.27
C TYR A 61 9.99 -24.28 -3.53
N ARG A 62 8.86 -24.57 -4.18
CA ARG A 62 8.46 -25.94 -4.53
C ARG A 62 9.43 -26.62 -5.49
N LEU A 63 10.01 -25.86 -6.41
CA LEU A 63 10.91 -26.36 -7.45
C LEU A 63 12.36 -26.48 -6.99
N LEU A 64 12.87 -25.50 -6.26
CA LEU A 64 14.28 -25.31 -5.94
C LEU A 64 14.57 -25.41 -4.43
N GLY A 65 13.53 -25.55 -3.62
CA GLY A 65 13.64 -25.57 -2.15
C GLY A 65 14.09 -24.24 -1.54
N LEU A 66 14.41 -24.27 -0.24
CA LEU A 66 14.76 -23.08 0.54
C LEU A 66 15.96 -22.30 -0.06
N ARG A 67 16.97 -23.00 -0.58
CA ARG A 67 18.16 -22.33 -1.15
C ARG A 67 17.83 -21.46 -2.35
N GLY A 68 16.94 -21.91 -3.23
CA GLY A 68 16.54 -21.18 -4.41
C GLY A 68 15.79 -19.88 -4.09
N ILE A 69 14.87 -19.94 -3.13
CA ILE A 69 14.09 -18.77 -2.73
C ILE A 69 14.94 -17.76 -1.92
N VAL A 70 15.83 -18.23 -1.05
CA VAL A 70 16.71 -17.37 -0.25
C VAL A 70 17.55 -16.44 -1.13
N ASP A 71 18.18 -16.97 -2.17
CA ASP A 71 19.00 -16.17 -3.09
C ASP A 71 18.14 -15.11 -3.83
N THR A 72 16.93 -15.46 -4.23
CA THR A 72 16.01 -14.52 -4.88
C THR A 72 15.54 -13.43 -3.94
N VAL A 73 15.11 -13.79 -2.73
CA VAL A 73 14.67 -12.83 -1.72
C VAL A 73 15.83 -11.92 -1.30
N GLN A 74 17.04 -12.45 -1.14
CA GLN A 74 18.21 -11.65 -0.81
C GLN A 74 18.52 -10.58 -1.87
N ARG A 75 18.46 -10.93 -3.14
CA ARG A 75 18.65 -9.95 -4.22
C ARG A 75 17.55 -8.88 -4.21
N ARG A 76 16.28 -9.27 -4.13
CA ARG A 76 15.15 -8.34 -4.16
C ARG A 76 15.10 -7.42 -2.93
N SER A 77 15.40 -7.95 -1.76
CA SER A 77 15.45 -7.15 -0.53
C SER A 77 16.61 -6.15 -0.48
N ALA A 78 17.64 -6.36 -1.30
CA ALA A 78 18.77 -5.44 -1.44
C ALA A 78 18.52 -4.29 -2.43
N GLU A 79 17.49 -4.37 -3.27
CA GLU A 79 17.13 -3.32 -4.22
C GLU A 79 16.58 -2.09 -3.48
N ARG A 80 17.12 -0.90 -3.80
CA ARG A 80 16.64 0.36 -3.21
C ARG A 80 15.21 0.66 -3.69
N GLY A 81 14.27 0.77 -2.73
CA GLY A 81 12.84 0.98 -3.03
C GLY A 81 12.13 -0.32 -3.40
N GLY A 82 12.78 -1.46 -3.23
CA GLY A 82 12.16 -2.78 -3.26
C GLY A 82 11.14 -2.94 -2.14
N GLY A 83 10.25 -3.91 -2.31
CA GLY A 83 9.22 -4.25 -1.32
C GLY A 83 9.78 -4.77 -0.01
N VAL A 84 8.90 -5.13 0.87
CA VAL A 84 9.21 -5.78 2.13
C VAL A 84 9.26 -7.29 1.90
N TYR A 85 10.32 -7.94 2.35
CA TYR A 85 10.51 -9.37 2.23
C TYR A 85 11.02 -9.96 3.53
N LEU A 86 10.48 -11.09 3.92
CA LEU A 86 10.96 -11.90 5.04
C LEU A 86 10.71 -13.38 4.77
N ILE A 87 11.73 -14.19 4.98
CA ILE A 87 11.56 -15.63 5.22
C ILE A 87 12.02 -15.89 6.64
N ALA A 88 11.14 -16.52 7.42
CA ALA A 88 11.40 -16.91 8.80
C ALA A 88 11.22 -18.43 8.98
N ASP A 89 11.81 -18.98 10.04
CA ASP A 89 11.56 -20.34 10.48
C ASP A 89 10.31 -20.44 11.38
N ALA A 90 9.92 -21.65 11.77
CA ALA A 90 8.78 -21.91 12.65
C ALA A 90 8.82 -21.20 14.02
N ASN A 91 9.97 -20.65 14.41
CA ASN A 91 10.13 -19.88 15.63
C ASN A 91 10.06 -18.35 15.37
N GLY A 92 9.72 -17.94 14.15
CA GLY A 92 9.71 -16.53 13.73
C GLY A 92 11.10 -15.93 13.56
N LYS A 93 12.17 -16.74 13.56
CA LYS A 93 13.54 -16.27 13.38
C LYS A 93 13.83 -16.03 11.91
N ARG A 94 14.27 -14.84 11.60
CA ARG A 94 14.64 -14.44 10.24
C ARG A 94 15.74 -15.32 9.65
N ILE A 95 15.48 -15.84 8.45
CA ILE A 95 16.47 -16.53 7.61
C ILE A 95 17.06 -15.54 6.61
N VAL A 96 16.18 -14.80 5.89
CA VAL A 96 16.56 -13.79 4.90
C VAL A 96 15.46 -12.75 4.75
N GLY A 97 15.82 -11.55 4.33
CA GLY A 97 14.88 -10.45 4.06
C GLY A 97 15.32 -9.13 4.70
N ASN A 98 14.54 -8.09 4.46
CA ASN A 98 14.77 -6.73 4.96
C ASN A 98 13.89 -6.36 6.17
N LEU A 99 13.04 -7.28 6.65
CA LEU A 99 12.39 -7.17 7.96
C LEU A 99 13.27 -7.82 9.04
N GLU A 100 13.29 -7.23 10.23
CA GLU A 100 14.09 -7.76 11.35
C GLU A 100 13.43 -8.98 12.00
N SER A 101 12.11 -9.02 12.06
CA SER A 101 11.32 -10.09 12.67
C SER A 101 9.93 -10.16 12.05
N VAL A 102 9.25 -11.25 12.30
CA VAL A 102 7.82 -11.42 11.96
C VAL A 102 7.01 -10.35 12.71
N PRO A 103 6.17 -9.55 12.04
CA PRO A 103 5.33 -8.58 12.71
C PRO A 103 4.36 -9.26 13.68
N PRO A 104 4.12 -8.68 14.87
CA PRO A 104 3.21 -9.28 15.87
C PRO A 104 1.75 -9.35 15.44
N GLN A 105 1.41 -8.73 14.30
CA GLN A 105 0.10 -8.79 13.66
C GLN A 105 -0.11 -10.08 12.85
N VAL A 106 0.94 -10.84 12.58
CA VAL A 106 0.83 -12.18 11.99
C VAL A 106 0.15 -13.06 13.02
N ILE A 107 -1.11 -13.35 12.79
CA ILE A 107 -1.88 -14.36 13.49
C ILE A 107 -1.79 -15.60 12.60
N ASP A 108 -1.63 -16.78 13.14
CA ASP A 108 -1.38 -18.10 12.52
C ASP A 108 -2.12 -18.42 11.19
N GLU A 109 -2.61 -17.42 10.46
CA GLU A 109 -3.37 -17.58 9.23
C GLU A 109 -2.70 -16.85 8.07
N THR A 110 -2.67 -17.51 6.90
CA THR A 110 -2.31 -16.89 5.62
C THR A 110 -3.23 -15.72 5.30
N GLY A 111 -2.67 -14.54 5.07
CA GLY A 111 -3.49 -13.37 4.77
C GLY A 111 -2.74 -12.05 4.70
N TRP A 112 -3.52 -11.00 4.53
CA TRP A 112 -3.03 -9.63 4.54
C TRP A 112 -2.75 -9.15 5.95
N ILE A 113 -1.59 -8.53 6.12
CA ILE A 113 -1.17 -7.89 7.36
C ILE A 113 -0.81 -6.42 7.11
N ASP A 114 -1.26 -5.56 8.00
CA ASP A 114 -0.87 -4.14 8.02
C ASP A 114 -0.08 -3.88 9.30
N PHE A 115 1.14 -3.36 9.16
CA PHE A 115 2.02 -3.12 10.31
C PHE A 115 2.82 -1.83 10.14
N PRO A 116 3.20 -1.18 11.27
CA PRO A 116 4.06 -0.02 11.22
C PRO A 116 5.49 -0.42 10.85
N LEU A 117 6.04 0.22 9.82
CA LEU A 117 7.42 0.04 9.37
C LEU A 117 8.18 1.36 9.54
N ASP A 118 9.30 1.31 10.25
CA ASP A 118 10.20 2.44 10.38
C ASP A 118 11.15 2.47 9.18
N ILE A 119 10.92 3.44 8.27
CA ILE A 119 11.72 3.63 7.06
C ILE A 119 12.72 4.75 7.31
N GLN A 120 13.98 4.53 6.99
CA GLN A 120 15.00 5.56 7.03
C GLN A 120 15.03 6.31 5.70
N ILE A 121 14.61 7.58 5.71
CA ILE A 121 14.67 8.48 4.54
C ILE A 121 15.72 9.56 4.84
N GLY A 122 16.93 9.38 4.33
CA GLY A 122 18.07 10.23 4.69
C GLY A 122 18.42 10.08 6.16
N GLU A 123 18.45 11.19 6.92
CA GLU A 123 18.75 11.21 8.36
C GLU A 123 17.49 11.03 9.23
N ASN A 124 16.31 11.06 8.67
CA ASN A 124 15.05 10.98 9.42
C ASN A 124 14.44 9.58 9.37
N LYS A 125 14.07 9.05 10.54
CA LYS A 125 13.20 7.86 10.65
C LYS A 125 11.75 8.29 10.51
N GLN A 126 11.04 7.73 9.55
CA GLN A 126 9.60 7.92 9.37
C GLN A 126 8.88 6.59 9.58
N ARG A 127 7.87 6.62 10.46
CA ARG A 127 6.96 5.48 10.63
C ARG A 127 5.88 5.54 9.55
N ARG A 128 5.80 4.50 8.73
CA ARG A 128 4.77 4.32 7.70
C ARG A 128 4.03 3.01 7.94
N SER A 129 2.78 2.95 7.54
CA SER A 129 2.06 1.68 7.47
C SER A 129 2.55 0.93 6.23
N ALA A 130 3.00 -0.29 6.43
CA ALA A 130 3.33 -1.23 5.38
C ALA A 130 2.22 -2.29 5.32
N ARG A 131 1.86 -2.70 4.10
CA ARG A 131 0.92 -3.77 3.85
C ARG A 131 1.66 -4.92 3.19
N ALA A 132 1.54 -6.10 3.74
CA ALA A 132 2.19 -7.29 3.23
C ALA A 132 1.24 -8.49 3.23
N PHE A 133 1.59 -9.50 2.45
CA PHE A 133 0.90 -10.77 2.44
C PHE A 133 1.76 -11.82 3.14
N HIS A 134 1.18 -12.44 4.16
CA HIS A 134 1.78 -13.56 4.89
C HIS A 134 1.27 -14.89 4.34
N THR A 135 2.14 -15.85 4.15
CA THR A 135 1.78 -17.22 3.78
C THR A 135 2.80 -18.21 4.35
N ASP A 136 2.29 -19.38 4.75
CA ASP A 136 3.13 -20.48 5.15
C ASP A 136 3.67 -21.22 3.93
N LEU A 137 4.95 -21.55 3.98
CA LEU A 137 5.60 -22.46 3.05
C LEU A 137 5.60 -23.86 3.65
N LYS A 138 5.98 -24.87 2.86
CA LYS A 138 6.22 -26.20 3.40
C LYS A 138 7.36 -26.17 4.43
N ASP A 139 7.41 -27.18 5.29
CA ASP A 139 8.45 -27.35 6.32
C ASP A 139 8.46 -26.22 7.37
N ASP A 140 7.27 -25.64 7.69
CA ASP A 140 7.05 -24.64 8.72
C ASP A 140 7.88 -23.35 8.52
N TYR A 141 8.15 -22.97 7.28
CA TYR A 141 8.70 -21.66 6.95
C TYR A 141 7.58 -20.65 6.65
N GLU A 142 7.80 -19.43 7.09
CA GLU A 142 6.90 -18.29 6.85
C GLU A 142 7.48 -17.38 5.78
N LEU A 143 6.63 -16.93 4.84
CA LEU A 143 6.97 -15.95 3.81
C LEU A 143 6.10 -14.72 3.95
N ILE A 144 6.73 -13.54 4.05
CA ILE A 144 6.06 -12.24 4.06
C ILE A 144 6.58 -11.42 2.89
N VAL A 145 5.66 -10.87 2.08
CA VAL A 145 5.95 -10.02 0.92
C VAL A 145 5.03 -8.80 0.93
N GLY A 146 5.61 -7.58 0.78
CA GLY A 146 4.85 -6.34 0.81
C GLY A 146 5.49 -5.18 0.08
#